data_fa4783c5c9cf1943fc7f8ca70db97532
#
_entry.id   fa4783c5c9cf1943fc7f8ca70db97532
#
_cell.length_a   1.000
_cell.length_b   1.000
_cell.length_c   1.000
_cell.angle_alpha   90.00
_cell.angle_beta   90.00
_cell.angle_gamma   90.00
#
_symmetry.space_group_name_H-M   'P 1'
#
loop_
_entity.id
_entity.type
_entity.pdbx_description
1 polymer ?
#
loop_
_entity_poly.entity_id
_entity_poly.type
_entity_poly.pdbx_seq_one_letter_code
_entity_poly.pdbx_strand_id
1 'polypeptide(L)'
;MIMTHWKFAKAIDENEEFKINQMNIWNFQWHCLEKKVEVIGPYEGQIYYFKHYEITDGTQKIEFVAGEFVNSKVGIYVKDDLADQKL
;
A
#
# COMPACT_ATOMS: atom_id res chain seq x y z
N MET A 1 -3.16 -15.50 -16.49
CA MET A 1 -2.28 -15.36 -15.36
C MET A 1 -2.31 -13.95 -14.82
N ILE A 2 -2.40 -13.83 -13.53
CA ILE A 2 -2.46 -12.54 -12.92
C ILE A 2 -1.10 -12.13 -12.46
N MET A 3 -0.69 -10.94 -12.87
CA MET A 3 0.57 -10.39 -12.45
C MET A 3 0.24 -9.23 -11.54
N THR A 4 0.59 -9.36 -10.28
CA THR A 4 0.42 -8.22 -9.42
C THR A 4 1.77 -7.55 -9.28
N HIS A 5 1.77 -6.24 -9.37
CA HIS A 5 2.98 -5.45 -9.22
C HIS A 5 3.10 -4.91 -7.81
N TRP A 6 2.28 -5.40 -6.91
CA TRP A 6 2.24 -4.87 -5.56
C TRP A 6 2.73 -5.91 -4.59
N LYS A 7 3.65 -5.52 -3.72
CA LYS A 7 4.21 -6.40 -2.70
C LYS A 7 3.78 -5.92 -1.33
N PHE A 8 3.47 -6.87 -0.47
CA PHE A 8 3.11 -6.55 0.90
C PHE A 8 4.28 -5.88 1.61
N ALA A 9 4.02 -4.74 2.22
CA ALA A 9 5.03 -4.01 2.96
C ALA A 9 4.85 -4.18 4.46
N LYS A 10 3.66 -3.92 4.97
CA LYS A 10 3.45 -3.99 6.41
C LYS A 10 1.96 -3.92 6.72
N ALA A 11 1.57 -4.55 7.82
CA ALA A 11 0.23 -4.37 8.39
C ALA A 11 0.38 -3.44 9.59
N ILE A 12 -0.36 -2.34 9.59
CA ILE A 12 -0.20 -1.31 10.59
C ILE A 12 -1.55 -0.98 11.21
N ASP A 13 -1.50 -0.32 12.35
CA ASP A 13 -2.72 0.22 12.95
C ASP A 13 -3.08 1.51 12.22
N GLU A 14 -4.35 1.88 12.30
CA GLU A 14 -4.80 3.12 11.70
C GLU A 14 -4.02 4.27 12.32
N ASN A 15 -3.50 5.15 11.49
CA ASN A 15 -2.70 6.31 11.88
C ASN A 15 -1.32 5.97 12.44
N GLU A 16 -0.92 4.71 12.39
CA GLU A 16 0.43 4.36 12.77
C GLU A 16 1.39 4.87 11.70
N GLU A 17 2.46 5.50 12.11
CA GLU A 17 3.40 6.09 11.17
C GLU A 17 3.94 5.05 10.20
N PHE A 18 3.89 5.36 8.92
CA PHE A 18 4.46 4.51 7.89
C PHE A 18 4.96 5.42 6.77
N LYS A 19 6.23 5.35 6.48
CA LYS A 19 6.85 6.25 5.51
C LYS A 19 7.22 5.53 4.24
N ILE A 20 6.94 6.16 3.12
CA ILE A 20 7.44 5.75 1.81
C ILE A 20 8.20 6.94 1.28
N ASN A 21 9.49 6.76 0.96
CA ASN A 21 10.35 7.85 0.52
C ASN A 21 10.27 9.02 1.50
N GLN A 22 10.27 8.69 2.79
CA GLN A 22 10.28 9.69 3.86
C GLN A 22 9.00 10.48 3.99
N MET A 23 7.93 10.07 3.31
CA MET A 23 6.63 10.69 3.44
C MET A 23 5.75 9.79 4.27
N ASN A 24 5.33 10.28 5.45
CA ASN A 24 4.39 9.52 6.28
C ASN A 24 3.04 9.59 5.61
N ILE A 25 2.50 8.43 5.23
CA ILE A 25 1.29 8.40 4.42
C ILE A 25 0.11 9.09 5.10
N TRP A 26 0.08 9.10 6.42
CA TRP A 26 -1.06 9.69 7.13
C TRP A 26 -1.06 11.21 7.14
N ASN A 27 0.06 11.82 6.73
CA ASN A 27 0.15 13.28 6.67
C ASN A 27 -0.33 13.86 5.36
N PHE A 28 -0.84 13.03 4.47
CA PHE A 28 -1.25 13.47 3.14
C PHE A 28 -2.63 12.96 2.83
N GLN A 29 -3.30 13.62 1.90
CA GLN A 29 -4.60 13.17 1.46
C GLN A 29 -4.42 12.01 0.51
N TRP A 30 -5.14 10.94 0.73
CA TRP A 30 -5.09 9.76 -0.11
C TRP A 30 -6.03 9.94 -1.28
N HIS A 31 -5.46 9.97 -2.47
CA HIS A 31 -6.26 10.13 -3.68
C HIS A 31 -6.43 8.75 -4.31
N CYS A 32 -7.65 8.29 -4.42
CA CYS A 32 -7.91 6.94 -4.93
C CYS A 32 -7.80 6.92 -6.44
N LEU A 33 -6.91 6.11 -6.96
CA LEU A 33 -6.72 5.95 -8.39
C LEU A 33 -7.51 4.78 -8.94
N GLU A 34 -7.55 3.67 -8.18
CA GLU A 34 -8.32 2.50 -8.57
C GLU A 34 -9.03 1.97 -7.36
N LYS A 35 -10.28 1.61 -7.54
CA LYS A 35 -11.10 1.18 -6.42
C LYS A 35 -10.99 -0.30 -6.12
N LYS A 36 -10.42 -1.08 -7.01
CA LYS A 36 -10.34 -2.51 -6.80
C LYS A 36 -9.06 -3.04 -7.42
N VAL A 37 -8.13 -3.41 -6.57
CA VAL A 37 -6.84 -3.94 -6.98
C VAL A 37 -6.65 -5.26 -6.27
N GLU A 38 -6.29 -6.28 -7.01
CA GLU A 38 -6.09 -7.59 -6.44
C GLU A 38 -4.69 -7.69 -5.88
N VAL A 39 -4.57 -8.12 -4.63
CA VAL A 39 -3.28 -8.32 -3.98
C VAL A 39 -3.30 -9.65 -3.25
N ILE A 40 -2.13 -10.20 -3.01
CA ILE A 40 -1.99 -11.44 -2.28
C ILE A 40 -1.63 -11.10 -0.85
N GLY A 41 -2.44 -11.60 0.07
CA GLY A 41 -2.24 -11.31 1.47
C GLY A 41 -1.04 -12.03 2.04
N PRO A 42 -0.52 -11.56 3.16
CA PRO A 42 0.61 -12.21 3.81
C PRO A 42 0.20 -13.46 4.59
N TYR A 43 -1.10 -13.69 4.75
CA TYR A 43 -1.56 -14.82 5.54
C TYR A 43 -2.08 -15.90 4.62
N GLU A 44 -1.31 -16.94 4.42
CA GLU A 44 -1.73 -18.13 3.69
C GLU A 44 -2.14 -17.85 2.24
N GLY A 45 -1.59 -16.80 1.64
CA GLY A 45 -1.83 -16.57 0.22
C GLY A 45 -3.22 -16.13 -0.13
N GLN A 46 -3.96 -15.60 0.82
CA GLN A 46 -5.32 -15.15 0.53
C GLN A 46 -5.31 -13.99 -0.44
N ILE A 47 -6.39 -13.88 -1.20
CA ILE A 47 -6.55 -12.80 -2.17
C ILE A 47 -7.41 -11.72 -1.54
N TYR A 48 -6.96 -10.49 -1.65
CA TYR A 48 -7.72 -9.33 -1.18
C TYR A 48 -7.92 -8.36 -2.32
N TYR A 49 -8.96 -7.56 -2.23
CA TYR A 49 -9.22 -6.48 -3.19
C TYR A 49 -9.19 -5.19 -2.43
N PHE A 50 -8.13 -4.42 -2.63
CA PHE A 50 -7.89 -3.18 -1.92
C PHE A 50 -7.97 -2.02 -2.89
N LYS A 51 -7.62 -0.82 -2.42
CA LYS A 51 -7.66 0.36 -3.26
C LYS A 51 -6.26 0.88 -3.50
N HIS A 52 -6.07 1.42 -4.69
CA HIS A 52 -4.81 2.00 -5.10
C HIS A 52 -4.87 3.50 -4.88
N TYR A 53 -3.94 4.03 -4.12
CA TYR A 53 -3.93 5.43 -3.73
C TYR A 53 -2.65 6.11 -4.17
N GLU A 54 -2.73 7.44 -4.24
CA GLU A 54 -1.60 8.28 -4.51
C GLU A 54 -1.55 9.38 -3.48
N ILE A 55 -0.37 9.72 -3.00
CA ILE A 55 -0.17 10.89 -2.16
C ILE A 55 0.92 11.73 -2.82
N THR A 56 0.90 13.03 -2.56
CA THR A 56 1.90 13.92 -3.11
C THR A 56 2.15 15.05 -2.13
N ASP A 57 3.40 15.51 -2.10
CA ASP A 57 3.74 16.70 -1.34
C ASP A 57 3.93 17.90 -2.25
N GLY A 58 3.50 17.78 -3.52
CA GLY A 58 3.70 18.83 -4.50
C GLY A 58 4.95 18.68 -5.32
N THR A 59 5.90 17.89 -4.85
CA THR A 59 7.15 17.67 -5.56
C THR A 59 7.24 16.25 -6.08
N GLN A 60 6.90 15.29 -5.24
CA GLN A 60 6.96 13.89 -5.66
C GLN A 60 5.61 13.24 -5.41
N LYS A 61 5.35 12.19 -6.14
CA LYS A 61 4.14 11.40 -6.01
C LYS A 61 4.51 10.00 -5.61
N ILE A 62 3.78 9.46 -4.65
CA ILE A 62 3.99 8.12 -4.15
C ILE A 62 2.70 7.36 -4.32
N GLU A 63 2.78 6.14 -4.82
CA GLU A 63 1.61 5.28 -5.01
C GLU A 63 1.73 4.08 -4.11
N PHE A 64 0.61 3.67 -3.54
CA PHE A 64 0.57 2.47 -2.73
C PHE A 64 -0.85 1.91 -2.77
N VAL A 65 -0.97 0.67 -2.32
CA VAL A 65 -2.28 0.02 -2.21
C VAL A 65 -2.51 -0.24 -0.74
N ALA A 66 -3.71 0.03 -0.27
CA ALA A 66 -4.03 -0.15 1.13
C ALA A 66 -5.45 -0.65 1.29
N GLY A 67 -5.65 -1.43 2.34
CA GLY A 67 -6.96 -1.91 2.70
C GLY A 67 -6.91 -2.55 4.06
N GLU A 68 -8.08 -2.92 4.56
CA GLU A 68 -8.17 -3.45 5.90
C GLU A 68 -8.24 -4.97 5.86
N PHE A 69 -7.40 -5.61 6.66
CA PHE A 69 -7.44 -7.06 6.84
C PHE A 69 -8.51 -7.44 7.87
N VAL A 70 -8.76 -8.75 7.99
CA VAL A 70 -9.79 -9.22 8.88
C VAL A 70 -9.48 -8.91 10.35
N ASN A 71 -8.22 -8.68 10.68
CA ASN A 71 -7.86 -8.36 12.06
C ASN A 71 -7.85 -6.85 12.31
N SER A 72 -8.44 -6.09 11.40
CA SER A 72 -8.56 -4.63 11.49
C SER A 72 -7.24 -3.88 11.31
N LYS A 73 -6.19 -4.59 10.94
CA LYS A 73 -4.95 -3.91 10.58
C LYS A 73 -5.06 -3.39 9.15
N VAL A 74 -4.36 -2.31 8.87
CA VAL A 74 -4.32 -1.75 7.53
C VAL A 74 -3.12 -2.36 6.82
N GLY A 75 -3.38 -3.05 5.73
CA GLY A 75 -2.31 -3.64 4.94
C GLY A 75 -1.81 -2.63 3.93
N ILE A 76 -0.50 -2.45 3.86
CA ILE A 76 0.12 -1.52 2.93
C ILE A 76 0.95 -2.31 1.94
N TYR A 77 0.73 -2.04 0.66
CA TYR A 77 1.47 -2.67 -0.43
C TYR A 77 2.17 -1.59 -1.23
N VAL A 78 3.38 -1.88 -1.65
CA VAL A 78 4.17 -0.96 -2.46
C VAL A 78 4.53 -1.64 -3.76
N LYS A 79 4.99 -0.87 -4.74
CA LYS A 79 5.37 -1.43 -6.02
C LYS A 79 6.60 -2.31 -5.85
N ASP A 80 6.68 -3.36 -6.66
CA ASP A 80 7.78 -4.30 -6.56
C ASP A 80 9.12 -3.61 -6.69
N ASP A 81 9.26 -2.71 -7.66
CA ASP A 81 10.55 -2.07 -7.86
C ASP A 81 10.91 -1.19 -6.67
N LEU A 82 9.94 -0.57 -6.03
CA LEU A 82 10.22 0.23 -4.85
C LEU A 82 10.64 -0.67 -3.70
N ALA A 83 10.00 -1.81 -3.54
CA ALA A 83 10.37 -2.73 -2.49
C ALA A 83 11.77 -3.28 -2.70
N ASP A 84 12.17 -3.47 -3.95
CA ASP A 84 13.49 -3.99 -4.25
C ASP A 84 14.58 -2.95 -4.05
N GLN A 85 14.24 -1.70 -4.09
CA GLN A 85 15.22 -0.65 -3.94
C GLN A 85 15.63 -0.43 -2.52
N LYS A 86 14.92 -0.99 -1.58
CA LYS A 86 15.25 -0.78 -0.25
C LYS A 86 16.46 -1.52 0.07
N LEU A 87 17.39 -1.13 0.46
CA LEU A 87 18.60 -1.89 0.68
C LEU A 87 19.37 -1.49 1.92
#